data_6a392f1a5c5dcdc22fff87c35792e5ea
#
_entry.id   6a392f1a5c5dcdc22fff87c35792e5ea
#
_cell.length_a   1.000
_cell.length_b   1.000
_cell.length_c   1.000
_cell.angle_alpha   90.00
_cell.angle_beta   90.00
_cell.angle_gamma   90.00
#
_symmetry.space_group_name_H-M   'P 1'
#
loop_
_entity.id
_entity.type
_entity.pdbx_description
1 polymer ?
#
loop_
_entity_poly.entity_id
_entity_poly.type
_entity_poly.pdbx_seq_one_letter_code
_entity_poly.pdbx_strand_id
1 'polypeptide(L)'
;MDTPTPDDIASDVQQRSDTQLKRGLASRHMQMIAIGGAIGTGLFLASGATVANAGPGGALLAYAAIGLMVLLLMQSLGEMSAHQPVAGSFQTFATKFISPSFGFAMGWNYWFNWAVTVAADLVASGLVMAYWFPSVPSWIWAVGLLVLVVGLNALSARVYGEAEFWLAAIKVVIVVVFVVSGVFMIAGVMGTNSPGLSNWTAGDAPFHNGFVGVIAVFMIAGFSFQGTELVGVAAGESENPRRDVPRSIRTVFWRIMFFYIGAIAVIGTLLPYTDPSLLSAADDSANNVAQSPFTLVFARMGIGAAAAVMNAVILTSILSAGNSGLYAASRMLHSMALKHQAPAIFARVTKGGVPGYAMAVTTVTAACGFLTQLVFEDAYIWLVNIVGISGIIMWLGIAVSHLRFRRAYLLQGYRLEDLPYRSPFFPAGPIIAFIMCLVVMAGQNYEAVLHGQVWEVASSYIGLPLFGAVWWGYHLVRKDRTVPLDEMDVAPVEIEPVSNS
;
A
#
# COMPACT_ATOMS: atom_id res chain seq x y z
N MET A 1 11.38 41.93 23.64
CA MET A 1 11.38 40.48 23.41
C MET A 1 12.07 39.88 24.61
N ASP A 2 11.28 39.28 25.52
CA ASP A 2 11.84 38.64 26.71
C ASP A 2 12.61 37.38 26.28
N THR A 3 13.85 37.26 26.75
CA THR A 3 14.64 36.04 26.58
C THR A 3 13.97 34.91 27.34
N PRO A 4 13.73 33.73 26.71
CA PRO A 4 13.05 32.63 27.36
C PRO A 4 13.83 32.19 28.64
N THR A 5 13.09 31.90 29.70
CA THR A 5 13.66 31.46 30.96
C THR A 5 14.19 30.01 30.82
N PRO A 6 15.14 29.56 31.68
CA PRO A 6 15.58 28.15 31.69
C PRO A 6 14.43 27.16 31.82
N ASP A 7 13.37 27.49 32.54
CA ASP A 7 12.17 26.66 32.69
C ASP A 7 11.33 26.64 31.40
N ASP A 8 11.25 27.74 30.67
CA ASP A 8 10.61 27.78 29.36
C ASP A 8 11.36 26.93 28.36
N ILE A 9 12.71 26.98 28.37
CA ILE A 9 13.55 26.15 27.51
C ILE A 9 13.41 24.68 27.90
N ALA A 10 13.40 24.37 29.21
CA ALA A 10 13.24 22.98 29.68
C ALA A 10 11.86 22.41 29.32
N SER A 11 10.80 23.21 29.45
CA SER A 11 9.44 22.82 29.09
C SER A 11 9.30 22.61 27.57
N ASP A 12 9.91 23.48 26.76
CA ASP A 12 9.92 23.36 25.28
C ASP A 12 10.69 22.13 24.81
N VAL A 13 11.84 21.84 25.42
CA VAL A 13 12.65 20.64 25.17
C VAL A 13 11.88 19.37 25.56
N GLN A 14 11.21 19.37 26.72
CA GLN A 14 10.40 18.24 27.18
C GLN A 14 9.20 18.03 26.24
N GLN A 15 8.49 19.10 25.87
CA GLN A 15 7.36 19.04 24.95
C GLN A 15 7.78 18.56 23.55
N ARG A 16 8.94 18.97 23.07
CA ARG A 16 9.52 18.45 21.82
C ARG A 16 9.85 16.96 21.92
N SER A 17 10.44 16.52 23.03
CA SER A 17 10.78 15.11 23.24
C SER A 17 9.55 14.20 23.30
N ASP A 18 8.42 14.73 23.82
CA ASP A 18 7.16 14.01 23.99
C ASP A 18 6.32 13.91 22.70
N THR A 19 6.69 14.66 21.66
CA THR A 19 5.96 14.73 20.39
C THR A 19 6.79 14.36 19.17
N GLN A 20 8.11 14.24 19.26
CA GLN A 20 8.97 13.91 18.13
C GLN A 20 9.14 12.41 17.93
N LEU A 21 8.89 11.94 16.69
CA LEU A 21 9.26 10.61 16.25
C LEU A 21 10.79 10.49 16.18
N LYS A 22 11.35 9.37 16.65
CA LYS A 22 12.79 9.14 16.59
C LYS A 22 13.19 8.63 15.21
N ARG A 23 14.24 9.21 14.61
CA ARG A 23 14.85 8.69 13.39
C ARG A 23 15.64 7.42 13.71
N GLY A 24 15.11 6.27 13.34
CA GLY A 24 15.70 4.96 13.64
C GLY A 24 15.74 4.01 12.46
N LEU A 25 15.29 4.46 11.25
CA LEU A 25 15.27 3.64 10.06
C LEU A 25 16.56 3.82 9.25
N ALA A 26 17.43 2.81 9.30
CA ALA A 26 18.65 2.75 8.51
C ALA A 26 18.33 2.56 7.01
N SER A 27 19.30 2.87 6.14
CA SER A 27 19.19 2.76 4.68
C SER A 27 18.69 1.37 4.19
N ARG A 28 19.13 0.29 4.85
CA ARG A 28 18.68 -1.08 4.55
C ARG A 28 17.18 -1.27 4.83
N HIS A 29 16.66 -0.69 5.92
CA HIS A 29 15.25 -0.76 6.27
C HIS A 29 14.41 -0.04 5.22
N MET A 30 14.81 1.18 4.82
CA MET A 30 14.14 1.96 3.78
C MET A 30 14.06 1.22 2.44
N GLN A 31 15.16 0.55 2.04
CA GLN A 31 15.19 -0.24 0.81
C GLN A 31 14.27 -1.46 0.89
N MET A 32 14.25 -2.17 2.02
CA MET A 32 13.39 -3.34 2.20
C MET A 32 11.91 -2.97 2.33
N ILE A 33 11.57 -1.85 2.96
CA ILE A 33 10.22 -1.28 2.95
C ILE A 33 9.80 -0.97 1.49
N ALA A 34 10.71 -0.39 0.69
CA ALA A 34 10.44 -0.09 -0.72
C ALA A 34 10.23 -1.34 -1.57
N ILE A 35 10.98 -2.42 -1.32
CA ILE A 35 10.91 -3.66 -2.11
C ILE A 35 9.76 -4.54 -1.62
N GLY A 36 9.65 -4.75 -0.32
CA GLY A 36 8.77 -5.73 0.30
C GLY A 36 7.44 -5.17 0.82
N GLY A 37 7.38 -3.86 1.13
CA GLY A 37 6.21 -3.28 1.79
C GLY A 37 4.90 -3.39 1.01
N ALA A 38 4.97 -3.42 -0.32
CA ALA A 38 3.78 -3.62 -1.17
C ALA A 38 3.55 -5.08 -1.59
N ILE A 39 4.47 -6.02 -1.30
CA ILE A 39 4.25 -7.44 -1.57
C ILE A 39 3.43 -8.01 -0.41
N GLY A 40 2.14 -8.12 -0.60
CA GLY A 40 1.18 -8.57 0.40
C GLY A 40 0.13 -9.53 -0.17
N THR A 41 -1.02 -9.55 0.47
CA THR A 41 -2.19 -10.36 0.08
C THR A 41 -2.66 -10.09 -1.35
N GLY A 42 -2.53 -8.86 -1.84
CA GLY A 42 -2.86 -8.50 -3.22
C GLY A 42 -2.12 -9.33 -4.25
N LEU A 43 -0.79 -9.46 -4.15
CA LEU A 43 -0.03 -10.27 -5.09
C LEU A 43 -0.21 -11.78 -4.83
N PHE A 44 -0.11 -12.22 -3.58
CA PHE A 44 -0.11 -13.65 -3.28
C PHE A 44 -1.49 -14.32 -3.35
N LEU A 45 -2.57 -13.60 -3.07
CA LEU A 45 -3.93 -14.14 -3.05
C LEU A 45 -4.78 -13.61 -4.20
N ALA A 46 -4.91 -12.29 -4.32
CA ALA A 46 -5.85 -11.69 -5.27
C ALA A 46 -5.40 -11.80 -6.75
N SER A 47 -4.12 -12.09 -7.03
CA SER A 47 -3.63 -12.22 -8.41
C SER A 47 -4.24 -13.40 -9.18
N GLY A 48 -4.74 -14.43 -8.48
CA GLY A 48 -5.46 -15.55 -9.11
C GLY A 48 -6.73 -15.10 -9.81
N ALA A 49 -7.52 -14.26 -9.15
CA ALA A 49 -8.74 -13.69 -9.71
C ALA A 49 -8.47 -12.86 -10.98
N THR A 50 -7.31 -12.19 -11.08
CA THR A 50 -6.96 -11.43 -12.29
C THR A 50 -6.73 -12.32 -13.50
N VAL A 51 -6.07 -13.48 -13.30
CA VAL A 51 -5.84 -14.46 -14.37
C VAL A 51 -7.15 -15.15 -14.77
N ALA A 52 -8.02 -15.48 -13.78
CA ALA A 52 -9.32 -16.08 -14.06
C ALA A 52 -10.21 -15.15 -14.89
N ASN A 53 -10.31 -13.86 -14.52
CA ASN A 53 -11.24 -12.92 -15.13
C ASN A 53 -10.76 -12.29 -16.44
N ALA A 54 -9.45 -12.12 -16.62
CA ALA A 54 -8.89 -11.42 -17.77
C ALA A 54 -8.05 -12.32 -18.70
N GLY A 55 -7.81 -13.57 -18.31
CA GLY A 55 -6.86 -14.45 -18.99
C GLY A 55 -5.39 -14.05 -18.74
N PRO A 56 -4.41 -14.87 -19.19
CA PRO A 56 -2.99 -14.64 -18.92
C PRO A 56 -2.48 -13.31 -19.50
N GLY A 57 -2.86 -12.97 -20.72
CA GLY A 57 -2.47 -11.73 -21.40
C GLY A 57 -3.14 -10.50 -20.78
N GLY A 58 -4.43 -10.61 -20.45
CA GLY A 58 -5.19 -9.54 -19.83
C GLY A 58 -4.67 -9.19 -18.43
N ALA A 59 -4.39 -10.20 -17.59
CA ALA A 59 -3.78 -10.02 -16.28
C ALA A 59 -2.39 -9.36 -16.39
N LEU A 60 -1.56 -9.83 -17.31
CA LEU A 60 -0.22 -9.26 -17.54
C LEU A 60 -0.30 -7.80 -17.96
N LEU A 61 -1.21 -7.46 -18.89
CA LEU A 61 -1.42 -6.09 -19.35
C LEU A 61 -1.91 -5.19 -18.20
N ALA A 62 -2.84 -5.68 -17.37
CA ALA A 62 -3.35 -4.93 -16.22
C ALA A 62 -2.23 -4.63 -15.21
N TYR A 63 -1.45 -5.64 -14.82
CA TYR A 63 -0.32 -5.43 -13.90
C TYR A 63 0.78 -4.52 -14.50
N ALA A 64 1.04 -4.61 -15.81
CA ALA A 64 1.98 -3.71 -16.48
C ALA A 64 1.48 -2.25 -16.50
N ALA A 65 0.21 -2.04 -16.80
CA ALA A 65 -0.40 -0.70 -16.81
C ALA A 65 -0.41 -0.08 -15.40
N ILE A 66 -0.90 -0.81 -14.40
CA ILE A 66 -0.89 -0.34 -13.02
C ILE A 66 0.54 -0.15 -12.50
N GLY A 67 1.45 -1.05 -12.84
CA GLY A 67 2.87 -0.91 -12.51
C GLY A 67 3.49 0.37 -13.08
N LEU A 68 3.18 0.72 -14.32
CA LEU A 68 3.59 2.00 -14.91
C LEU A 68 3.00 3.19 -14.16
N MET A 69 1.70 3.16 -13.87
CA MET A 69 1.03 4.21 -13.09
C MET A 69 1.71 4.42 -11.74
N VAL A 70 1.95 3.35 -10.99
CA VAL A 70 2.60 3.38 -9.68
C VAL A 70 4.04 3.88 -9.80
N LEU A 71 4.79 3.46 -10.82
CA LEU A 71 6.14 3.96 -11.06
C LEU A 71 6.15 5.49 -11.20
N LEU A 72 5.26 6.06 -12.01
CA LEU A 72 5.15 7.49 -12.23
C LEU A 72 4.74 8.25 -10.95
N LEU A 73 3.83 7.66 -10.16
CA LEU A 73 3.43 8.21 -8.87
C LEU A 73 4.57 8.19 -7.85
N MET A 74 5.33 7.09 -7.81
CA MET A 74 6.46 6.98 -6.88
C MET A 74 7.60 7.94 -7.23
N GLN A 75 7.83 8.21 -8.50
CA GLN A 75 8.77 9.26 -8.91
C GLN A 75 8.28 10.65 -8.46
N SER A 76 6.98 10.91 -8.55
CA SER A 76 6.38 12.16 -8.07
C SER A 76 6.49 12.30 -6.55
N LEU A 77 6.16 11.26 -5.81
CA LEU A 77 6.28 11.21 -4.36
C LEU A 77 7.75 11.32 -3.91
N GLY A 78 8.64 10.63 -4.61
CA GLY A 78 10.07 10.60 -4.31
C GLY A 78 10.72 11.97 -4.41
N GLU A 79 10.34 12.79 -5.39
CA GLU A 79 10.85 14.16 -5.54
C GLU A 79 10.44 15.02 -4.33
N MET A 80 9.16 15.01 -3.98
CA MET A 80 8.66 15.77 -2.84
C MET A 80 9.23 15.26 -1.50
N SER A 81 9.28 13.95 -1.30
CA SER A 81 9.75 13.35 -0.04
C SER A 81 11.28 13.43 0.15
N ALA A 82 12.07 13.47 -0.92
CA ALA A 82 13.50 13.70 -0.82
C ALA A 82 13.80 15.17 -0.48
N HIS A 83 12.98 16.11 -0.95
CA HIS A 83 13.11 17.53 -0.71
C HIS A 83 12.56 17.95 0.65
N GLN A 84 11.40 17.45 1.01
CA GLN A 84 10.73 17.68 2.30
C GLN A 84 10.40 16.34 2.99
N PRO A 85 11.36 15.71 3.69
CA PRO A 85 11.15 14.42 4.37
C PRO A 85 10.38 14.62 5.68
N VAL A 86 9.09 14.41 5.61
CA VAL A 86 8.14 14.56 6.74
C VAL A 86 7.31 13.29 6.92
N ALA A 87 7.02 12.91 8.15
CA ALA A 87 6.29 11.69 8.47
C ALA A 87 4.85 11.66 7.91
N GLY A 88 4.22 12.84 7.77
CA GLY A 88 2.92 12.98 7.12
C GLY A 88 2.95 12.88 5.60
N SER A 89 4.14 12.88 4.96
CA SER A 89 4.37 12.70 3.53
C SER A 89 3.30 13.38 2.65
N PHE A 90 2.64 12.61 1.77
CA PHE A 90 1.65 13.11 0.82
C PHE A 90 0.45 13.85 1.46
N GLN A 91 0.07 13.56 2.71
CA GLN A 91 -0.93 14.34 3.45
C GLN A 91 -0.43 15.78 3.70
N THR A 92 0.84 15.89 4.11
CA THR A 92 1.48 17.21 4.31
C THR A 92 1.61 17.94 2.98
N PHE A 93 2.00 17.24 1.92
CA PHE A 93 2.11 17.81 0.58
C PHE A 93 0.74 18.27 0.05
N ALA A 94 -0.33 17.48 0.28
CA ALA A 94 -1.68 17.87 -0.08
C ALA A 94 -2.13 19.12 0.70
N THR A 95 -1.80 19.23 1.99
CA THR A 95 -2.09 20.41 2.80
C THR A 95 -1.34 21.65 2.30
N LYS A 96 -0.04 21.52 1.99
CA LYS A 96 0.82 22.61 1.55
C LYS A 96 0.59 23.05 0.11
N PHE A 97 0.31 22.07 -0.79
CA PHE A 97 0.31 22.30 -2.22
C PHE A 97 -1.08 22.28 -2.85
N ILE A 98 -2.13 21.80 -2.17
CA ILE A 98 -3.51 21.83 -2.65
C ILE A 98 -4.36 22.73 -1.76
N SER A 99 -4.79 22.22 -0.60
CA SER A 99 -5.49 23.00 0.42
C SER A 99 -5.47 22.28 1.77
N PRO A 100 -5.61 23.01 2.90
CA PRO A 100 -5.70 22.41 4.23
C PRO A 100 -6.85 21.40 4.35
N SER A 101 -8.02 21.69 3.76
CA SER A 101 -9.18 20.78 3.80
C SER A 101 -8.95 19.51 3.00
N PHE A 102 -8.31 19.61 1.83
CA PHE A 102 -7.96 18.42 1.04
C PHE A 102 -6.93 17.55 1.78
N GLY A 103 -5.89 18.17 2.35
CA GLY A 103 -4.90 17.46 3.16
C GLY A 103 -5.49 16.80 4.40
N PHE A 104 -6.47 17.45 5.05
CA PHE A 104 -7.23 16.85 6.15
C PHE A 104 -7.95 15.57 5.72
N ALA A 105 -8.73 15.64 4.63
CA ALA A 105 -9.45 14.51 4.11
C ALA A 105 -8.49 13.37 3.67
N MET A 106 -7.37 13.71 3.04
CA MET A 106 -6.32 12.75 2.65
C MET A 106 -5.74 12.00 3.85
N GLY A 107 -5.48 12.70 4.96
CA GLY A 107 -4.93 12.07 6.16
C GLY A 107 -5.89 11.07 6.79
N TRP A 108 -7.18 11.45 6.96
CA TRP A 108 -8.20 10.55 7.48
C TRP A 108 -8.48 9.39 6.55
N ASN A 109 -8.52 9.62 5.23
CA ASN A 109 -8.68 8.58 4.23
C ASN A 109 -7.53 7.54 4.31
N TYR A 110 -6.29 7.99 4.43
CA TYR A 110 -5.14 7.09 4.52
C TYR A 110 -5.07 6.33 5.84
N TRP A 111 -5.36 6.99 6.96
CA TRP A 111 -5.48 6.30 8.23
C TRP A 111 -6.53 5.20 8.19
N PHE A 112 -7.71 5.52 7.68
CA PHE A 112 -8.81 4.56 7.52
C PHE A 112 -8.42 3.41 6.59
N ASN A 113 -7.82 3.73 5.45
CA ASN A 113 -7.33 2.74 4.47
C ASN A 113 -6.47 1.68 5.15
N TRP A 114 -5.46 2.09 5.91
CA TRP A 114 -4.56 1.15 6.57
C TRP A 114 -5.19 0.44 7.77
N ALA A 115 -6.06 1.10 8.51
CA ALA A 115 -6.79 0.43 9.59
C ALA A 115 -7.68 -0.70 9.05
N VAL A 116 -8.36 -0.47 7.91
CA VAL A 116 -9.18 -1.49 7.23
C VAL A 116 -8.30 -2.55 6.54
N THR A 117 -7.14 -2.18 6.00
CA THR A 117 -6.17 -3.16 5.46
C THR A 117 -5.71 -4.13 6.55
N VAL A 118 -5.38 -3.64 7.74
CA VAL A 118 -5.05 -4.52 8.88
C VAL A 118 -6.22 -5.46 9.20
N ALA A 119 -7.48 -4.98 9.18
CA ALA A 119 -8.64 -5.83 9.38
C ALA A 119 -8.75 -6.93 8.31
N ALA A 120 -8.55 -6.59 7.04
CA ALA A 120 -8.53 -7.55 5.93
C ALA A 120 -7.40 -8.59 6.10
N ASP A 121 -6.21 -8.17 6.54
CA ASP A 121 -5.09 -9.07 6.83
C ASP A 121 -5.40 -10.02 8.01
N LEU A 122 -6.14 -9.55 9.03
CA LEU A 122 -6.61 -10.42 10.12
C LEU A 122 -7.55 -11.51 9.61
N VAL A 123 -8.49 -11.15 8.71
CA VAL A 123 -9.39 -12.14 8.07
C VAL A 123 -8.57 -13.11 7.23
N ALA A 124 -7.68 -12.62 6.37
CA ALA A 124 -6.84 -13.44 5.51
C ALA A 124 -5.96 -14.41 6.29
N SER A 125 -5.48 -14.03 7.48
CA SER A 125 -4.66 -14.90 8.33
C SER A 125 -5.43 -16.16 8.76
N GLY A 126 -6.70 -16.02 9.12
CA GLY A 126 -7.57 -17.14 9.47
C GLY A 126 -7.80 -18.08 8.28
N LEU A 127 -8.03 -17.53 7.09
CA LEU A 127 -8.22 -18.30 5.86
C LEU A 127 -6.96 -19.11 5.49
N VAL A 128 -5.78 -18.51 5.58
CA VAL A 128 -4.52 -19.21 5.29
C VAL A 128 -4.23 -20.29 6.33
N MET A 129 -4.49 -20.03 7.61
CA MET A 129 -4.28 -21.01 8.69
C MET A 129 -5.23 -22.20 8.62
N ALA A 130 -6.41 -22.06 8.03
CA ALA A 130 -7.36 -23.15 7.80
C ALA A 130 -6.78 -24.26 6.93
N TYR A 131 -5.75 -23.98 6.12
CA TYR A 131 -5.02 -25.00 5.35
C TYR A 131 -4.39 -26.08 6.24
N TRP A 132 -3.83 -25.72 7.39
CA TRP A 132 -3.21 -26.68 8.30
C TRP A 132 -4.12 -27.07 9.47
N PHE A 133 -4.98 -26.16 9.89
CA PHE A 133 -5.80 -26.30 11.10
C PHE A 133 -7.28 -25.96 10.83
N PRO A 134 -7.98 -26.74 9.98
CA PRO A 134 -9.35 -26.41 9.57
C PRO A 134 -10.36 -26.45 10.73
N SER A 135 -10.05 -27.15 11.82
CA SER A 135 -10.91 -27.23 13.01
C SER A 135 -10.72 -26.09 14.01
N VAL A 136 -9.69 -25.24 13.83
CA VAL A 136 -9.41 -24.13 14.76
C VAL A 136 -10.14 -22.88 14.26
N PRO A 137 -10.96 -22.24 15.12
CA PRO A 137 -11.67 -21.01 14.73
C PRO A 137 -10.72 -19.91 14.24
N SER A 138 -11.06 -19.26 13.13
CA SER A 138 -10.22 -18.24 12.46
C SER A 138 -9.85 -17.05 13.35
N TRP A 139 -10.73 -16.69 14.30
CA TRP A 139 -10.48 -15.58 15.22
C TRP A 139 -9.26 -15.79 16.13
N ILE A 140 -8.91 -17.04 16.46
CA ILE A 140 -7.72 -17.36 17.27
C ILE A 140 -6.46 -16.90 16.56
N TRP A 141 -6.37 -17.16 15.25
CA TRP A 141 -5.24 -16.77 14.42
C TRP A 141 -5.19 -15.25 14.21
N ALA A 142 -6.35 -14.63 14.01
CA ALA A 142 -6.47 -13.18 13.89
C ALA A 142 -6.01 -12.46 15.15
N VAL A 143 -6.42 -12.92 16.34
CA VAL A 143 -5.97 -12.36 17.62
C VAL A 143 -4.47 -12.57 17.80
N GLY A 144 -3.94 -13.76 17.50
CA GLY A 144 -2.51 -14.03 17.55
C GLY A 144 -1.69 -13.09 16.64
N LEU A 145 -2.16 -12.91 15.39
CA LEU A 145 -1.55 -11.97 14.45
C LEU A 145 -1.60 -10.53 14.96
N LEU A 146 -2.76 -10.09 15.45
CA LEU A 146 -2.93 -8.73 15.97
C LEU A 146 -1.99 -8.46 17.16
N VAL A 147 -1.90 -9.38 18.12
CA VAL A 147 -0.99 -9.24 19.26
C VAL A 147 0.47 -9.15 18.82
N LEU A 148 0.87 -9.97 17.84
CA LEU A 148 2.23 -9.95 17.30
C LEU A 148 2.54 -8.62 16.59
N VAL A 149 1.64 -8.14 15.72
CA VAL A 149 1.79 -6.88 14.99
C VAL A 149 1.85 -5.68 15.94
N VAL A 150 0.96 -5.64 16.94
CA VAL A 150 0.96 -4.59 17.96
C VAL A 150 2.25 -4.64 18.78
N GLY A 151 2.69 -5.83 19.18
CA GLY A 151 3.94 -6.02 19.92
C GLY A 151 5.17 -5.48 19.17
N LEU A 152 5.30 -5.82 17.87
CA LEU A 152 6.39 -5.33 17.02
C LEU A 152 6.38 -3.81 16.88
N ASN A 153 5.20 -3.21 16.71
CA ASN A 153 5.06 -1.76 16.55
C ASN A 153 5.21 -0.97 17.85
N ALA A 154 4.93 -1.58 19.01
CA ALA A 154 4.95 -0.90 20.31
C ALA A 154 6.36 -0.58 20.82
N LEU A 155 7.39 -1.25 20.32
CA LEU A 155 8.75 -1.15 20.87
C LEU A 155 9.49 0.09 20.36
N SER A 156 9.81 0.18 19.08
CA SER A 156 10.46 1.34 18.47
C SER A 156 10.44 1.26 16.93
N ALA A 157 10.71 2.40 16.26
CA ALA A 157 10.87 2.43 14.80
C ALA A 157 12.00 1.51 14.31
N ARG A 158 13.07 1.34 15.08
CA ARG A 158 14.18 0.43 14.77
C ARG A 158 13.73 -1.03 14.79
N VAL A 159 12.99 -1.44 15.83
CA VAL A 159 12.46 -2.82 15.93
C VAL A 159 11.47 -3.11 14.81
N TYR A 160 10.58 -2.16 14.51
CA TYR A 160 9.72 -2.24 13.33
C TYR A 160 10.56 -2.44 12.06
N GLY A 161 11.56 -1.61 11.82
CA GLY A 161 12.43 -1.67 10.65
C GLY A 161 13.17 -2.99 10.50
N GLU A 162 13.71 -3.55 11.60
CA GLU A 162 14.38 -4.86 11.59
C GLU A 162 13.37 -6.00 11.31
N ALA A 163 12.22 -5.99 11.95
CA ALA A 163 11.17 -6.99 11.70
C ALA A 163 10.72 -6.95 10.24
N GLU A 164 10.42 -5.77 9.71
CA GLU A 164 10.01 -5.58 8.31
C GLU A 164 11.13 -5.95 7.34
N PHE A 165 12.39 -5.68 7.67
CA PHE A 165 13.54 -6.11 6.86
C PHE A 165 13.54 -7.63 6.65
N TRP A 166 13.41 -8.41 7.71
CA TRP A 166 13.44 -9.88 7.60
C TRP A 166 12.18 -10.44 6.97
N LEU A 167 11.01 -9.92 7.33
CA LEU A 167 9.74 -10.31 6.70
C LEU A 167 9.73 -10.00 5.20
N ALA A 168 10.22 -8.82 4.81
CA ALA A 168 10.35 -8.45 3.41
C ALA A 168 11.40 -9.30 2.68
N ALA A 169 12.51 -9.64 3.33
CA ALA A 169 13.54 -10.51 2.74
C ALA A 169 12.97 -11.90 2.40
N ILE A 170 12.17 -12.49 3.29
CA ILE A 170 11.49 -13.77 3.04
C ILE A 170 10.60 -13.66 1.80
N LYS A 171 9.77 -12.62 1.71
CA LYS A 171 8.87 -12.39 0.55
C LYS A 171 9.66 -12.25 -0.76
N VAL A 172 10.71 -11.46 -0.75
CA VAL A 172 11.56 -11.23 -1.92
C VAL A 172 12.20 -12.54 -2.40
N VAL A 173 12.82 -13.28 -1.47
CA VAL A 173 13.48 -14.56 -1.80
C VAL A 173 12.48 -15.53 -2.39
N ILE A 174 11.29 -15.68 -1.79
CA ILE A 174 10.32 -16.67 -2.27
C ILE A 174 9.73 -16.29 -3.63
N VAL A 175 9.48 -15.01 -3.92
CA VAL A 175 9.01 -14.59 -5.25
C VAL A 175 10.10 -14.82 -6.31
N VAL A 176 11.38 -14.57 -5.98
CA VAL A 176 12.50 -14.91 -6.87
C VAL A 176 12.56 -16.42 -7.12
N VAL A 177 12.49 -17.22 -6.06
CA VAL A 177 12.45 -18.70 -6.18
C VAL A 177 11.26 -19.14 -7.01
N PHE A 178 10.09 -18.55 -6.79
CA PHE A 178 8.88 -18.84 -7.59
C PHE A 178 9.07 -18.52 -9.07
N VAL A 179 9.56 -17.34 -9.41
CA VAL A 179 9.78 -16.94 -10.80
C VAL A 179 10.83 -17.82 -11.47
N VAL A 180 11.95 -18.09 -10.80
CA VAL A 180 13.02 -18.93 -11.34
C VAL A 180 12.55 -20.39 -11.53
N SER A 181 11.92 -20.98 -10.50
CA SER A 181 11.38 -22.35 -10.63
C SER A 181 10.25 -22.42 -11.66
N GLY A 182 9.42 -21.37 -11.76
CA GLY A 182 8.39 -21.26 -12.79
C GLY A 182 8.97 -21.29 -14.22
N VAL A 183 10.08 -20.60 -14.46
CA VAL A 183 10.78 -20.64 -15.76
C VAL A 183 11.28 -22.07 -16.04
N PHE A 184 11.86 -22.78 -15.06
CA PHE A 184 12.26 -24.18 -15.21
C PHE A 184 11.07 -25.13 -15.45
N MET A 185 9.93 -24.87 -14.82
CA MET A 185 8.68 -25.61 -15.05
C MET A 185 8.16 -25.39 -16.47
N ILE A 186 8.14 -24.14 -16.96
CA ILE A 186 7.72 -23.79 -18.32
C ILE A 186 8.65 -24.46 -19.35
N ALA A 187 9.96 -24.50 -19.08
CA ALA A 187 10.93 -25.16 -19.92
C ALA A 187 10.87 -26.71 -19.85
N GLY A 188 10.03 -27.30 -19.01
CA GLY A 188 9.92 -28.75 -18.83
C GLY A 188 11.09 -29.41 -18.10
N VAL A 189 11.94 -28.63 -17.44
CA VAL A 189 13.10 -29.13 -16.69
C VAL A 189 12.70 -29.53 -15.27
N MET A 190 11.66 -28.90 -14.70
CA MET A 190 11.20 -29.11 -13.33
C MET A 190 9.69 -29.42 -13.32
N GLY A 191 9.27 -30.36 -12.47
CA GLY A 191 7.87 -30.76 -12.35
C GLY A 191 7.42 -31.78 -13.40
N THR A 192 6.12 -32.11 -13.38
CA THR A 192 5.50 -33.05 -14.30
C THR A 192 4.56 -32.30 -15.27
N ASN A 193 4.54 -32.66 -16.53
CA ASN A 193 3.58 -32.18 -17.53
C ASN A 193 3.54 -30.63 -17.68
N SER A 194 4.67 -30.06 -18.09
CA SER A 194 4.68 -28.62 -18.45
C SER A 194 3.65 -28.32 -19.54
N PRO A 195 2.74 -27.33 -19.36
CA PRO A 195 1.81 -26.93 -20.42
C PRO A 195 2.49 -26.15 -21.54
N GLY A 196 3.75 -25.75 -21.38
CA GLY A 196 4.44 -24.84 -22.30
C GLY A 196 3.67 -23.52 -22.41
N LEU A 197 3.32 -23.11 -23.62
CA LEU A 197 2.54 -21.90 -23.90
C LEU A 197 1.05 -22.20 -24.23
N SER A 198 0.56 -23.43 -24.01
CA SER A 198 -0.80 -23.81 -24.41
C SER A 198 -1.88 -22.97 -23.69
N ASN A 199 -1.63 -22.55 -22.45
CA ASN A 199 -2.56 -21.70 -21.69
C ASN A 199 -2.75 -20.29 -22.28
N TRP A 200 -1.87 -19.87 -23.19
CA TRP A 200 -2.00 -18.57 -23.89
C TRP A 200 -2.89 -18.65 -25.13
N THR A 201 -3.27 -19.84 -25.56
CA THR A 201 -4.07 -20.09 -26.76
C THR A 201 -5.31 -20.94 -26.47
N ALA A 202 -5.55 -21.31 -25.21
CA ALA A 202 -6.69 -22.12 -24.81
C ALA A 202 -7.95 -21.27 -24.72
N GLY A 203 -9.06 -21.71 -25.33
CA GLY A 203 -10.34 -21.00 -25.30
C GLY A 203 -10.25 -19.61 -25.93
N ASP A 204 -10.63 -18.59 -25.19
CA ASP A 204 -10.53 -17.16 -25.55
C ASP A 204 -9.30 -16.46 -24.96
N ALA A 205 -8.32 -17.24 -24.48
CA ALA A 205 -7.01 -16.71 -24.13
C ALA A 205 -6.31 -16.10 -25.37
N PRO A 206 -5.41 -15.10 -25.20
CA PRO A 206 -4.86 -14.63 -23.92
C PRO A 206 -5.70 -13.54 -23.24
N PHE A 207 -6.77 -13.04 -23.85
CA PHE A 207 -7.59 -11.91 -23.36
C PHE A 207 -9.03 -12.37 -23.10
N HIS A 208 -9.22 -13.15 -22.04
CA HIS A 208 -10.54 -13.57 -21.61
C HIS A 208 -11.43 -12.33 -21.32
N ASN A 209 -12.68 -12.32 -21.81
CA ASN A 209 -13.56 -11.17 -21.79
C ASN A 209 -13.03 -9.90 -22.52
N GLY A 210 -11.97 -10.05 -23.33
CA GLY A 210 -11.42 -8.97 -24.13
C GLY A 210 -10.91 -7.79 -23.29
N PHE A 211 -11.04 -6.56 -23.81
CA PHE A 211 -10.58 -5.35 -23.13
C PHE A 211 -11.39 -5.06 -21.84
N VAL A 212 -12.62 -5.52 -21.79
CA VAL A 212 -13.51 -5.39 -20.63
C VAL A 212 -12.95 -6.18 -19.44
N GLY A 213 -12.51 -7.43 -19.67
CA GLY A 213 -11.84 -8.23 -18.65
C GLY A 213 -10.56 -7.57 -18.09
N VAL A 214 -9.80 -6.89 -18.96
CA VAL A 214 -8.61 -6.15 -18.51
C VAL A 214 -8.97 -5.00 -17.57
N ILE A 215 -10.03 -4.23 -17.88
CA ILE A 215 -10.50 -3.11 -17.03
C ILE A 215 -11.03 -3.64 -15.70
N ALA A 216 -11.79 -4.72 -15.72
CA ALA A 216 -12.38 -5.34 -14.54
C ALA A 216 -11.34 -5.71 -13.47
N VAL A 217 -10.15 -6.10 -13.89
CA VAL A 217 -9.08 -6.52 -12.96
C VAL A 217 -8.12 -5.39 -12.57
N PHE A 218 -8.29 -4.17 -13.07
CA PHE A 218 -7.41 -3.04 -12.73
C PHE A 218 -7.43 -2.71 -11.24
N MET A 219 -8.58 -2.78 -10.58
CA MET A 219 -8.69 -2.49 -9.15
C MET A 219 -7.95 -3.55 -8.32
N ILE A 220 -8.10 -4.82 -8.65
CA ILE A 220 -7.42 -5.94 -7.99
C ILE A 220 -5.89 -5.80 -8.18
N ALA A 221 -5.46 -5.49 -9.41
CA ALA A 221 -4.06 -5.19 -9.68
C ALA A 221 -3.59 -3.96 -8.87
N GLY A 222 -4.39 -2.88 -8.80
CA GLY A 222 -4.10 -1.69 -8.01
C GLY A 222 -3.90 -1.98 -6.53
N PHE A 223 -4.78 -2.78 -5.93
CA PHE A 223 -4.65 -3.24 -4.56
C PHE A 223 -3.31 -3.96 -4.31
N SER A 224 -2.85 -4.76 -5.28
CA SER A 224 -1.56 -5.47 -5.17
C SER A 224 -0.35 -4.53 -5.08
N PHE A 225 -0.46 -3.26 -5.48
CA PHE A 225 0.61 -2.26 -5.43
C PHE A 225 0.50 -1.30 -4.25
N GLN A 226 -0.56 -1.36 -3.45
CA GLN A 226 -0.68 -0.54 -2.24
C GLN A 226 0.44 -0.85 -1.24
N GLY A 227 0.87 0.17 -0.50
CA GLY A 227 2.06 0.08 0.36
C GLY A 227 3.35 0.54 -0.33
N THR A 228 3.35 0.76 -1.65
CA THR A 228 4.52 1.34 -2.36
C THR A 228 4.85 2.74 -1.83
N GLU A 229 3.86 3.52 -1.46
CA GLU A 229 3.96 4.88 -0.92
C GLU A 229 4.49 4.93 0.53
N LEU A 230 4.61 3.80 1.21
CA LEU A 230 5.20 3.71 2.56
C LEU A 230 6.62 4.31 2.62
N VAL A 231 7.36 4.27 1.52
CA VAL A 231 8.66 4.94 1.40
C VAL A 231 8.56 6.43 1.73
N GLY A 232 7.48 7.09 1.30
CA GLY A 232 7.22 8.49 1.60
C GLY A 232 6.94 8.72 3.08
N VAL A 233 6.13 7.87 3.71
CA VAL A 233 5.81 7.95 5.15
C VAL A 233 7.06 7.67 5.99
N ALA A 234 7.80 6.63 5.66
CA ALA A 234 9.03 6.25 6.34
C ALA A 234 10.18 7.26 6.17
N ALA A 235 10.11 8.15 5.16
CA ALA A 235 11.12 9.18 4.93
C ALA A 235 11.31 10.11 6.15
N GLY A 236 10.25 10.38 6.92
CA GLY A 236 10.30 11.19 8.14
C GLY A 236 11.10 10.55 9.28
N GLU A 237 11.22 9.22 9.32
CA GLU A 237 11.97 8.45 10.32
C GLU A 237 13.29 7.87 9.78
N SER A 238 13.66 8.17 8.52
CA SER A 238 14.95 7.77 7.92
C SER A 238 16.10 8.55 8.53
N GLU A 239 17.23 7.88 8.76
CA GLU A 239 18.46 8.52 9.20
C GLU A 239 19.05 9.46 8.12
N ASN A 240 18.89 9.11 6.84
CA ASN A 240 19.39 9.91 5.72
C ASN A 240 18.41 9.97 4.54
N PRO A 241 17.28 10.69 4.68
CA PRO A 241 16.19 10.65 3.69
C PRO A 241 16.58 11.18 2.31
N ARG A 242 17.47 12.20 2.22
CA ARG A 242 17.95 12.75 0.93
C ARG A 242 18.68 11.72 0.07
N ARG A 243 19.31 10.71 0.69
CA ARG A 243 20.00 9.62 0.01
C ARG A 243 19.09 8.39 -0.16
N ASP A 244 18.33 8.06 0.89
CA ASP A 244 17.63 6.78 0.99
C ASP A 244 16.34 6.78 0.17
N VAL A 245 15.59 7.91 0.13
CA VAL A 245 14.37 8.01 -0.67
C VAL A 245 14.66 7.84 -2.17
N PRO A 246 15.61 8.56 -2.80
CA PRO A 246 15.92 8.35 -4.21
C PRO A 246 16.37 6.92 -4.54
N ARG A 247 17.13 6.28 -3.66
CA ARG A 247 17.54 4.87 -3.84
C ARG A 247 16.35 3.94 -3.80
N SER A 248 15.46 4.12 -2.81
CA SER A 248 14.26 3.33 -2.67
C SER A 248 13.34 3.46 -3.89
N ILE A 249 13.16 4.67 -4.42
CA ILE A 249 12.36 4.89 -5.63
C ILE A 249 12.93 4.17 -6.86
N ARG A 250 14.25 4.15 -7.03
CA ARG A 250 14.89 3.41 -8.14
C ARG A 250 14.63 1.90 -8.07
N THR A 251 14.51 1.34 -6.89
CA THR A 251 14.23 -0.09 -6.71
C THR A 251 12.79 -0.46 -7.06
N VAL A 252 11.85 0.49 -7.05
CA VAL A 252 10.43 0.25 -7.41
C VAL A 252 10.29 -0.31 -8.82
N PHE A 253 11.06 0.20 -9.81
CA PHE A 253 11.02 -0.30 -11.19
C PHE A 253 11.35 -1.80 -11.26
N TRP A 254 12.47 -2.21 -10.66
CA TRP A 254 12.90 -3.61 -10.68
C TRP A 254 11.93 -4.51 -9.92
N ARG A 255 11.35 -4.01 -8.81
CA ARG A 255 10.29 -4.70 -8.09
C ARG A 255 9.09 -4.98 -8.98
N ILE A 256 8.59 -3.98 -9.71
CA ILE A 256 7.45 -4.14 -10.62
C ILE A 256 7.78 -5.19 -11.68
N MET A 257 8.93 -5.08 -12.33
CA MET A 257 9.30 -5.98 -13.42
C MET A 257 9.44 -7.43 -12.97
N PHE A 258 10.19 -7.69 -11.88
CA PHE A 258 10.48 -9.06 -11.47
C PHE A 258 9.37 -9.66 -10.60
N PHE A 259 8.84 -8.91 -9.64
CA PHE A 259 7.95 -9.52 -8.66
C PHE A 259 6.50 -9.51 -9.08
N TYR A 260 6.05 -8.52 -9.83
CA TYR A 260 4.67 -8.48 -10.31
C TYR A 260 4.56 -9.06 -11.71
N ILE A 261 5.18 -8.47 -12.70
CA ILE A 261 5.08 -8.91 -14.10
C ILE A 261 5.64 -10.32 -14.26
N GLY A 262 6.80 -10.61 -13.66
CA GLY A 262 7.41 -11.96 -13.71
C GLY A 262 6.52 -13.02 -13.05
N ALA A 263 5.95 -12.73 -11.87
CA ALA A 263 5.07 -13.68 -11.20
C ALA A 263 3.77 -13.93 -11.97
N ILE A 264 3.11 -12.87 -12.46
CA ILE A 264 1.88 -12.99 -13.26
C ILE A 264 2.13 -13.74 -14.57
N ALA A 265 3.27 -13.50 -15.23
CA ALA A 265 3.66 -14.24 -16.43
C ALA A 265 3.81 -15.76 -16.16
N VAL A 266 4.45 -16.12 -15.04
CA VAL A 266 4.59 -17.53 -14.61
C VAL A 266 3.22 -18.14 -14.29
N ILE A 267 2.39 -17.46 -13.50
CA ILE A 267 1.05 -17.93 -13.12
C ILE A 267 0.21 -18.17 -14.38
N GLY A 268 0.09 -17.16 -15.24
CA GLY A 268 -0.73 -17.24 -16.45
C GLY A 268 -0.20 -18.23 -17.49
N THR A 269 1.08 -18.61 -17.41
CA THR A 269 1.64 -19.64 -18.30
C THR A 269 1.40 -21.05 -17.75
N LEU A 270 1.53 -21.25 -16.45
CA LEU A 270 1.45 -22.58 -15.83
C LEU A 270 0.03 -22.97 -15.40
N LEU A 271 -0.84 -21.99 -15.12
CA LEU A 271 -2.24 -22.23 -14.75
C LEU A 271 -3.18 -21.78 -15.86
N PRO A 272 -4.11 -22.64 -16.33
CA PRO A 272 -5.15 -22.22 -17.24
C PRO A 272 -6.12 -21.25 -16.51
N TYR A 273 -6.57 -20.19 -17.18
CA TYR A 273 -7.54 -19.24 -16.60
C TYR A 273 -8.87 -19.92 -16.21
N THR A 274 -9.17 -21.07 -16.82
CA THR A 274 -10.33 -21.92 -16.53
C THR A 274 -10.13 -22.87 -15.35
N ASP A 275 -9.00 -22.80 -14.62
CA ASP A 275 -8.77 -23.67 -13.45
C ASP A 275 -9.87 -23.43 -12.39
N PRO A 276 -10.58 -24.48 -11.95
CA PRO A 276 -11.67 -24.33 -10.97
C PRO A 276 -11.24 -23.63 -9.67
N SER A 277 -9.99 -23.82 -9.26
CA SER A 277 -9.45 -23.17 -8.05
C SER A 277 -9.19 -21.67 -8.25
N LEU A 278 -8.90 -21.23 -9.47
CA LEU A 278 -8.81 -19.82 -9.81
C LEU A 278 -10.20 -19.20 -9.96
N LEU A 279 -11.13 -19.92 -10.59
CA LEU A 279 -12.52 -19.47 -10.77
C LEU A 279 -13.24 -19.31 -9.41
N SER A 280 -13.03 -20.25 -8.49
CA SER A 280 -13.60 -20.14 -7.13
C SER A 280 -13.03 -18.96 -6.33
N ALA A 281 -11.81 -18.51 -6.66
CA ALA A 281 -11.23 -17.30 -6.07
C ALA A 281 -11.77 -16.01 -6.75
N ALA A 282 -12.36 -16.13 -7.94
CA ALA A 282 -12.98 -15.04 -8.68
C ALA A 282 -14.48 -14.91 -8.40
N ASP A 283 -15.10 -15.97 -7.90
CA ASP A 283 -16.54 -15.99 -7.60
C ASP A 283 -16.79 -15.41 -6.21
N ASP A 284 -17.55 -14.31 -6.13
CA ASP A 284 -17.84 -13.55 -4.90
C ASP A 284 -18.52 -14.41 -3.80
N SER A 285 -19.11 -15.56 -4.19
CA SER A 285 -19.80 -16.46 -3.28
C SER A 285 -18.92 -17.48 -2.55
N ALA A 286 -17.64 -17.59 -2.95
CA ALA A 286 -16.77 -18.61 -2.41
C ALA A 286 -15.88 -18.07 -1.30
N ASN A 287 -16.14 -18.46 -0.06
CA ASN A 287 -15.21 -18.42 1.08
C ASN A 287 -13.87 -19.16 0.82
N ASN A 288 -13.52 -19.37 -0.45
CA ASN A 288 -12.36 -20.10 -0.94
C ASN A 288 -11.23 -19.16 -1.38
N VAL A 289 -10.91 -18.13 -0.61
CA VAL A 289 -9.59 -17.44 -0.69
C VAL A 289 -8.44 -18.45 -0.44
N ALA A 290 -8.80 -19.70 -0.29
CA ALA A 290 -8.01 -20.76 0.27
C ALA A 290 -6.81 -21.22 -0.56
N GLN A 291 -6.66 -20.86 -1.83
CA GLN A 291 -5.49 -21.31 -2.59
C GLN A 291 -4.87 -20.17 -3.41
N SER A 292 -3.79 -19.62 -2.87
CA SER A 292 -2.90 -18.75 -3.62
C SER A 292 -2.52 -19.36 -4.98
N PRO A 293 -2.56 -18.60 -6.08
CA PRO A 293 -2.09 -19.08 -7.38
C PRO A 293 -0.62 -19.54 -7.34
N PHE A 294 0.19 -18.97 -6.44
CA PHE A 294 1.56 -19.42 -6.20
C PHE A 294 1.59 -20.84 -5.63
N THR A 295 0.72 -21.15 -4.69
CA THR A 295 0.57 -22.50 -4.11
C THR A 295 0.05 -23.48 -5.16
N LEU A 296 -0.94 -23.07 -5.96
CA LEU A 296 -1.52 -23.89 -7.03
C LEU A 296 -0.49 -24.29 -8.09
N VAL A 297 0.39 -23.38 -8.51
CA VAL A 297 1.47 -23.70 -9.47
C VAL A 297 2.31 -24.86 -8.98
N PHE A 298 2.79 -24.82 -7.74
CA PHE A 298 3.60 -25.91 -7.18
C PHE A 298 2.80 -27.21 -7.01
N ALA A 299 1.55 -27.12 -6.57
CA ALA A 299 0.68 -28.28 -6.40
C ALA A 299 0.38 -28.98 -7.73
N ARG A 300 0.06 -28.22 -8.79
CA ARG A 300 -0.20 -28.74 -10.14
C ARG A 300 1.05 -29.35 -10.79
N MET A 301 2.24 -28.88 -10.46
CA MET A 301 3.51 -29.43 -10.91
C MET A 301 3.98 -30.63 -10.07
N GLY A 302 3.16 -31.16 -9.15
CA GLY A 302 3.47 -32.34 -8.34
C GLY A 302 4.41 -32.08 -7.17
N ILE A 303 4.65 -30.83 -6.77
CA ILE A 303 5.58 -30.46 -5.69
C ILE A 303 4.76 -30.06 -4.43
N GLY A 304 4.03 -31.04 -3.86
CA GLY A 304 3.11 -30.80 -2.74
C GLY A 304 3.75 -30.19 -1.48
N ALA A 305 5.00 -30.57 -1.16
CA ALA A 305 5.72 -29.98 -0.03
C ALA A 305 5.97 -28.47 -0.21
N ALA A 306 6.18 -28.00 -1.45
CA ALA A 306 6.36 -26.59 -1.76
C ALA A 306 5.06 -25.78 -1.54
N ALA A 307 3.90 -26.40 -1.69
CA ALA A 307 2.62 -25.75 -1.44
C ALA A 307 2.47 -25.34 0.04
N ALA A 308 2.84 -26.21 0.99
CA ALA A 308 2.81 -25.89 2.41
C ALA A 308 3.81 -24.79 2.78
N VAL A 309 5.03 -24.84 2.19
CA VAL A 309 6.04 -23.77 2.38
C VAL A 309 5.51 -22.45 1.83
N MET A 310 4.85 -22.45 0.67
CA MET A 310 4.28 -21.24 0.08
C MET A 310 3.19 -20.62 0.98
N ASN A 311 2.29 -21.42 1.54
CA ASN A 311 1.30 -20.92 2.48
C ASN A 311 1.94 -20.31 3.75
N ALA A 312 3.01 -20.91 4.27
CA ALA A 312 3.77 -20.32 5.38
C ALA A 312 4.37 -18.95 5.01
N VAL A 313 4.87 -18.80 3.80
CA VAL A 313 5.39 -17.51 3.30
C VAL A 313 4.26 -16.49 3.11
N ILE A 314 3.10 -16.91 2.62
CA ILE A 314 1.91 -16.05 2.52
C ILE A 314 1.54 -15.52 3.90
N LEU A 315 1.54 -16.36 4.93
CA LEU A 315 1.27 -15.94 6.31
C LEU A 315 2.29 -14.91 6.80
N THR A 316 3.60 -15.09 6.51
CA THR A 316 4.62 -14.06 6.83
C THR A 316 4.40 -12.77 6.06
N SER A 317 3.84 -12.86 4.86
CA SER A 317 3.50 -11.69 4.02
C SER A 317 2.32 -10.92 4.59
N ILE A 318 1.29 -11.61 5.08
CA ILE A 318 0.15 -11.04 5.81
C ILE A 318 0.63 -10.33 7.08
N LEU A 319 1.50 -10.99 7.86
CA LEU A 319 2.10 -10.40 9.06
C LEU A 319 2.86 -9.10 8.73
N SER A 320 3.66 -9.10 7.67
CA SER A 320 4.40 -7.92 7.24
C SER A 320 3.48 -6.79 6.74
N ALA A 321 2.41 -7.11 5.99
CA ALA A 321 1.44 -6.12 5.53
C ALA A 321 0.71 -5.48 6.71
N GLY A 322 0.21 -6.27 7.66
CA GLY A 322 -0.40 -5.79 8.89
C GLY A 322 0.55 -4.96 9.76
N ASN A 323 1.82 -5.39 9.86
CA ASN A 323 2.87 -4.65 10.58
C ASN A 323 3.13 -3.27 9.95
N SER A 324 3.24 -3.20 8.63
CA SER A 324 3.42 -1.95 7.88
C SER A 324 2.16 -1.08 7.91
N GLY A 325 0.98 -1.69 7.87
CA GLY A 325 -0.31 -0.99 7.95
C GLY A 325 -0.51 -0.28 9.29
N LEU A 326 -0.25 -0.98 10.40
CA LEU A 326 -0.34 -0.40 11.73
C LEU A 326 0.70 0.72 11.94
N TYR A 327 1.92 0.52 11.41
CA TYR A 327 2.96 1.54 11.37
C TYR A 327 2.48 2.79 10.64
N ALA A 328 2.04 2.66 9.40
CA ALA A 328 1.63 3.76 8.53
C ALA A 328 0.44 4.55 9.11
N ALA A 329 -0.61 3.85 9.53
CA ALA A 329 -1.80 4.46 10.11
C ALA A 329 -1.49 5.25 11.39
N SER A 330 -0.72 4.66 12.31
CA SER A 330 -0.39 5.32 13.58
C SER A 330 0.46 6.59 13.37
N ARG A 331 1.41 6.59 12.42
CA ARG A 331 2.24 7.75 12.08
C ARG A 331 1.44 8.83 11.36
N MET A 332 0.51 8.44 10.50
CA MET A 332 -0.38 9.39 9.83
C MET A 332 -1.24 10.13 10.86
N LEU A 333 -1.88 9.40 11.76
CA LEU A 333 -2.73 10.01 12.81
C LEU A 333 -1.93 10.91 13.75
N HIS A 334 -0.71 10.50 14.11
CA HIS A 334 0.23 11.33 14.88
C HIS A 334 0.58 12.62 14.14
N SER A 335 0.97 12.53 12.85
CA SER A 335 1.28 13.70 12.03
C SER A 335 0.11 14.68 11.91
N MET A 336 -1.11 14.16 11.79
CA MET A 336 -2.33 14.98 11.77
C MET A 336 -2.57 15.67 13.12
N ALA A 337 -2.31 14.98 14.24
CA ALA A 337 -2.47 15.56 15.58
C ALA A 337 -1.48 16.72 15.83
N LEU A 338 -0.23 16.60 15.35
CA LEU A 338 0.75 17.70 15.40
C LEU A 338 0.30 18.93 14.61
N LYS A 339 -0.56 18.77 13.61
CA LYS A 339 -1.13 19.87 12.80
C LYS A 339 -2.53 20.30 13.24
N HIS A 340 -2.97 19.89 14.44
CA HIS A 340 -4.32 20.15 14.95
C HIS A 340 -5.45 19.66 14.01
N GLN A 341 -5.18 18.60 13.22
CA GLN A 341 -6.14 17.95 12.32
C GLN A 341 -6.71 16.65 12.90
N ALA A 342 -6.21 16.23 14.06
CA ALA A 342 -6.70 15.10 14.86
C ALA A 342 -6.59 15.47 16.35
N PRO A 343 -7.26 14.74 17.26
CA PRO A 343 -7.16 14.96 18.70
C PRO A 343 -5.72 15.00 19.20
N ALA A 344 -5.38 15.98 20.03
CA ALA A 344 -4.00 16.23 20.50
C ALA A 344 -3.36 15.04 21.25
N ILE A 345 -4.18 14.13 21.80
CA ILE A 345 -3.69 12.93 22.49
C ILE A 345 -2.86 12.04 21.55
N PHE A 346 -3.15 12.03 20.25
CA PHE A 346 -2.43 11.22 19.25
C PHE A 346 -1.04 11.79 18.90
N ALA A 347 -0.75 13.03 19.30
CA ALA A 347 0.59 13.63 19.18
C ALA A 347 1.58 13.06 20.20
N ARG A 348 1.11 12.42 21.27
CA ARG A 348 1.98 11.89 22.33
C ARG A 348 2.70 10.64 21.87
N VAL A 349 4.00 10.59 22.13
CA VAL A 349 4.83 9.41 21.86
C VAL A 349 5.33 8.77 23.17
N THR A 350 5.62 7.47 23.10
CA THR A 350 6.27 6.74 24.19
C THR A 350 7.78 7.11 24.28
N LYS A 351 8.44 6.68 25.34
CA LYS A 351 9.93 6.83 25.46
C LYS A 351 10.70 6.24 24.27
N GLY A 352 10.11 5.25 23.57
CA GLY A 352 10.63 4.65 22.34
C GLY A 352 10.37 5.47 21.07
N GLY A 353 9.66 6.61 21.13
CA GLY A 353 9.27 7.42 19.98
C GLY A 353 8.09 6.83 19.20
N VAL A 354 7.25 6.00 19.83
CA VAL A 354 6.08 5.36 19.21
C VAL A 354 4.82 6.09 19.58
N PRO A 355 3.91 6.44 18.63
CA PRO A 355 2.65 7.12 18.92
C PRO A 355 1.60 6.14 19.47
N GLY A 356 1.71 5.80 20.77
CA GLY A 356 0.98 4.70 21.40
C GLY A 356 -0.55 4.87 21.35
N TYR A 357 -1.09 6.07 21.58
CA TYR A 357 -2.54 6.33 21.51
C TYR A 357 -3.07 6.22 20.08
N ALA A 358 -2.32 6.72 19.08
CA ALA A 358 -2.69 6.59 17.68
C ALA A 358 -2.66 5.12 17.24
N MET A 359 -1.67 4.35 17.72
CA MET A 359 -1.59 2.92 17.48
C MET A 359 -2.76 2.17 18.15
N ALA A 360 -3.13 2.51 19.38
CA ALA A 360 -4.22 1.87 20.10
C ALA A 360 -5.57 2.06 19.39
N VAL A 361 -5.90 3.29 18.97
CA VAL A 361 -7.16 3.53 18.23
C VAL A 361 -7.16 2.82 16.88
N THR A 362 -6.03 2.76 16.17
CA THR A 362 -5.90 2.02 14.91
C THR A 362 -6.13 0.52 15.13
N THR A 363 -5.55 -0.05 16.20
CA THR A 363 -5.73 -1.45 16.59
C THR A 363 -7.20 -1.77 16.90
N VAL A 364 -7.88 -0.90 17.65
CA VAL A 364 -9.31 -1.07 17.95
C VAL A 364 -10.15 -1.00 16.66
N THR A 365 -9.87 -0.06 15.78
CA THR A 365 -10.57 0.07 14.50
C THR A 365 -10.37 -1.18 13.63
N ALA A 366 -9.15 -1.70 13.54
CA ALA A 366 -8.85 -2.92 12.82
C ALA A 366 -9.57 -4.15 13.43
N ALA A 367 -9.60 -4.25 14.75
CA ALA A 367 -10.35 -5.31 15.45
C ALA A 367 -11.86 -5.21 15.18
N CYS A 368 -12.43 -4.00 15.20
CA CYS A 368 -13.84 -3.78 14.83
C CYS A 368 -14.11 -4.18 13.36
N GLY A 369 -13.22 -3.82 12.46
CA GLY A 369 -13.30 -4.23 11.05
C GLY A 369 -13.22 -5.76 10.89
N PHE A 370 -12.35 -6.43 11.64
CA PHE A 370 -12.29 -7.89 11.66
C PHE A 370 -13.61 -8.51 12.15
N LEU A 371 -14.28 -7.93 13.14
CA LEU A 371 -15.55 -8.45 13.65
C LEU A 371 -16.68 -8.43 12.62
N THR A 372 -16.55 -7.67 11.52
CA THR A 372 -17.56 -7.68 10.45
C THR A 372 -17.72 -9.06 9.81
N GLN A 373 -16.68 -9.88 9.78
CA GLN A 373 -16.77 -11.27 9.30
C GLN A 373 -17.73 -12.17 10.12
N LEU A 374 -18.05 -11.79 11.36
CA LEU A 374 -19.03 -12.54 12.17
C LEU A 374 -20.47 -12.28 11.71
N VAL A 375 -20.69 -11.22 10.94
CA VAL A 375 -22.02 -10.78 10.48
C VAL A 375 -22.17 -10.96 8.96
N PHE A 376 -21.08 -10.79 8.21
CA PHE A 376 -21.06 -10.83 6.75
C PHE A 376 -20.08 -11.90 6.26
N GLU A 377 -20.56 -12.85 5.46
CA GLU A 377 -19.71 -13.91 4.87
C GLU A 377 -18.65 -13.35 3.92
N ASP A 378 -18.96 -12.27 3.19
CA ASP A 378 -18.09 -11.63 2.19
C ASP A 378 -17.26 -10.46 2.76
N ALA A 379 -17.08 -10.39 4.08
CA ALA A 379 -16.41 -9.27 4.75
C ALA A 379 -15.03 -8.94 4.15
N TYR A 380 -14.24 -9.94 3.74
CA TYR A 380 -12.93 -9.74 3.14
C TYR A 380 -13.00 -8.91 1.85
N ILE A 381 -13.92 -9.28 0.95
CA ILE A 381 -14.10 -8.60 -0.35
C ILE A 381 -14.55 -7.16 -0.14
N TRP A 382 -15.48 -6.93 0.78
CA TRP A 382 -15.94 -5.59 1.14
C TRP A 382 -14.79 -4.72 1.68
N LEU A 383 -13.97 -5.26 2.57
CA LEU A 383 -12.81 -4.56 3.13
C LEU A 383 -11.80 -4.21 2.02
N VAL A 384 -11.50 -5.14 1.11
CA VAL A 384 -10.59 -4.93 -0.03
C VAL A 384 -11.12 -3.85 -0.98
N ASN A 385 -12.41 -3.85 -1.29
CA ASN A 385 -13.02 -2.84 -2.18
C ASN A 385 -12.93 -1.43 -1.58
N ILE A 386 -13.23 -1.27 -0.28
CA ILE A 386 -13.12 0.01 0.41
C ILE A 386 -11.65 0.50 0.41
N VAL A 387 -10.71 -0.39 0.68
CA VAL A 387 -9.27 -0.08 0.65
C VAL A 387 -8.84 0.33 -0.76
N GLY A 388 -9.31 -0.35 -1.79
CA GLY A 388 -8.97 -0.08 -3.19
C GLY A 388 -9.22 1.37 -3.57
N ILE A 389 -10.47 1.85 -3.40
CA ILE A 389 -10.85 3.22 -3.78
C ILE A 389 -10.11 4.27 -2.95
N SER A 390 -9.92 3.99 -1.66
CA SER A 390 -9.19 4.86 -0.73
C SER A 390 -7.73 5.07 -1.19
N GLY A 391 -7.07 4.02 -1.65
CA GLY A 391 -5.71 4.07 -2.20
C GLY A 391 -5.64 4.90 -3.49
N ILE A 392 -6.60 4.76 -4.40
CA ILE A 392 -6.63 5.55 -5.65
C ILE A 392 -6.82 7.05 -5.35
N ILE A 393 -7.68 7.41 -4.41
CA ILE A 393 -7.85 8.81 -3.97
C ILE A 393 -6.50 9.40 -3.50
N MET A 394 -5.75 8.65 -2.70
CA MET A 394 -4.43 9.06 -2.24
C MET A 394 -3.46 9.27 -3.41
N TRP A 395 -3.41 8.36 -4.36
CA TRP A 395 -2.55 8.45 -5.54
C TRP A 395 -2.90 9.64 -6.44
N LEU A 396 -4.19 9.96 -6.61
CA LEU A 396 -4.63 11.19 -7.26
C LEU A 396 -4.07 12.43 -6.56
N GLY A 397 -4.14 12.46 -5.23
CA GLY A 397 -3.60 13.56 -4.43
C GLY A 397 -2.08 13.73 -4.58
N ILE A 398 -1.32 12.62 -4.68
CA ILE A 398 0.12 12.66 -4.94
C ILE A 398 0.41 13.30 -6.30
N ALA A 399 -0.30 12.90 -7.35
CA ALA A 399 -0.10 13.42 -8.70
C ALA A 399 -0.38 14.94 -8.77
N VAL A 400 -1.50 15.39 -8.19
CA VAL A 400 -1.87 16.82 -8.16
C VAL A 400 -0.88 17.64 -7.32
N SER A 401 -0.48 17.12 -6.15
CA SER A 401 0.50 17.78 -5.27
C SER A 401 1.82 18.01 -6.00
N HIS A 402 2.33 17.01 -6.72
CA HIS A 402 3.59 17.13 -7.46
C HIS A 402 3.52 18.13 -8.62
N LEU A 403 2.41 18.15 -9.37
CA LEU A 403 2.21 19.14 -10.43
C LEU A 403 2.23 20.57 -9.89
N ARG A 404 1.59 20.79 -8.75
CA ARG A 404 1.54 22.10 -8.10
C ARG A 404 2.87 22.47 -7.44
N PHE A 405 3.51 21.53 -6.73
CA PHE A 405 4.83 21.70 -6.13
C PHE A 405 5.87 22.18 -7.14
N ARG A 406 6.03 21.45 -8.25
CA ARG A 406 7.06 21.78 -9.26
C ARG A 406 6.79 23.15 -9.91
N ARG A 407 5.51 23.50 -10.14
CA ARG A 407 5.14 24.81 -10.68
C ARG A 407 5.45 25.93 -9.69
N ALA A 408 5.11 25.76 -8.41
CA ALA A 408 5.41 26.73 -7.37
C ALA A 408 6.91 26.88 -7.14
N TYR A 409 7.65 25.77 -7.13
CA TYR A 409 9.11 25.74 -6.97
C TYR A 409 9.83 26.60 -8.00
N LEU A 410 9.44 26.45 -9.27
CA LEU A 410 9.99 27.27 -10.36
C LEU A 410 9.51 28.73 -10.31
N LEU A 411 8.23 28.97 -9.98
CA LEU A 411 7.68 30.33 -9.89
C LEU A 411 8.37 31.15 -8.79
N GLN A 412 8.75 30.51 -7.68
CA GLN A 412 9.45 31.15 -6.56
C GLN A 412 10.96 31.30 -6.80
N GLY A 413 11.46 30.95 -7.99
CA GLY A 413 12.85 31.19 -8.41
C GLY A 413 13.84 30.10 -7.99
N TYR A 414 13.38 28.97 -7.45
CA TYR A 414 14.25 27.84 -7.11
C TYR A 414 14.73 27.11 -8.40
N ARG A 415 15.93 26.55 -8.35
CA ARG A 415 16.53 25.82 -9.47
C ARG A 415 16.28 24.34 -9.35
N LEU A 416 15.97 23.68 -10.47
CA LEU A 416 15.73 22.23 -10.49
C LEU A 416 16.97 21.40 -10.13
N GLU A 417 18.17 21.96 -10.32
CA GLU A 417 19.44 21.33 -9.96
C GLU A 417 19.60 21.17 -8.44
N ASP A 418 18.90 21.99 -7.64
CA ASP A 418 18.98 21.98 -6.18
C ASP A 418 18.10 20.90 -5.55
N LEU A 419 17.23 20.22 -6.35
CA LEU A 419 16.41 19.11 -5.88
C LEU A 419 17.27 17.86 -5.63
N PRO A 420 17.22 17.23 -4.44
CA PRO A 420 17.96 15.99 -4.14
C PRO A 420 17.62 14.83 -5.07
N TYR A 421 16.39 14.82 -5.57
CA TYR A 421 15.89 13.91 -6.58
C TYR A 421 14.95 14.64 -7.53
N ARG A 422 15.09 14.41 -8.82
CA ARG A 422 14.28 14.99 -9.86
C ARG A 422 13.53 13.90 -10.63
N SER A 423 12.22 13.96 -10.66
CA SER A 423 11.38 13.07 -11.47
C SER A 423 11.66 13.30 -12.97
N PRO A 424 12.06 12.25 -13.74
CA PRO A 424 12.49 12.42 -15.12
C PRO A 424 11.33 12.72 -16.08
N PHE A 425 10.10 12.34 -15.74
CA PHE A 425 8.94 12.42 -16.64
C PHE A 425 7.98 13.59 -16.35
N PHE A 426 8.43 14.61 -15.66
CA PHE A 426 7.60 15.79 -15.42
C PHE A 426 7.46 16.65 -16.69
N PRO A 427 6.27 17.18 -17.04
CA PRO A 427 4.97 17.06 -16.36
C PRO A 427 4.14 15.84 -16.80
N ALA A 428 4.57 15.11 -17.82
CA ALA A 428 3.79 14.01 -18.41
C ALA A 428 3.52 12.89 -17.39
N GLY A 429 4.52 12.53 -16.56
CA GLY A 429 4.39 11.45 -15.58
C GLY A 429 3.20 11.61 -14.64
N PRO A 430 3.11 12.67 -13.83
CA PRO A 430 1.98 12.87 -12.93
C PRO A 430 0.64 13.07 -13.68
N ILE A 431 0.63 13.61 -14.90
CA ILE A 431 -0.61 13.76 -15.70
C ILE A 431 -1.10 12.38 -16.16
N ILE A 432 -0.22 11.55 -16.72
CA ILE A 432 -0.57 10.19 -17.15
C ILE A 432 -1.05 9.37 -15.95
N ALA A 433 -0.33 9.41 -14.83
CA ALA A 433 -0.72 8.70 -13.62
C ALA A 433 -2.09 9.16 -13.09
N PHE A 434 -2.37 10.47 -13.12
CA PHE A 434 -3.66 11.02 -12.75
C PHE A 434 -4.80 10.49 -13.63
N ILE A 435 -4.61 10.51 -14.96
CA ILE A 435 -5.61 9.98 -15.90
C ILE A 435 -5.83 8.48 -15.67
N MET A 436 -4.75 7.71 -15.49
CA MET A 436 -4.85 6.28 -15.22
C MET A 436 -5.59 5.99 -13.91
N CYS A 437 -5.34 6.76 -12.84
CA CYS A 437 -6.11 6.65 -11.60
C CYS A 437 -7.61 6.89 -11.82
N LEU A 438 -7.98 7.89 -12.64
CA LEU A 438 -9.41 8.14 -12.98
C LEU A 438 -10.02 6.96 -13.75
N VAL A 439 -9.28 6.37 -14.70
CA VAL A 439 -9.74 5.20 -15.47
C VAL A 439 -9.95 4.00 -14.54
N VAL A 440 -8.99 3.71 -13.65
CA VAL A 440 -9.10 2.61 -12.67
C VAL A 440 -10.29 2.83 -11.74
N MET A 441 -10.46 4.05 -11.24
CA MET A 441 -11.56 4.41 -10.35
C MET A 441 -12.92 4.28 -11.05
N ALA A 442 -13.04 4.72 -12.31
CA ALA A 442 -14.27 4.59 -13.08
C ALA A 442 -14.60 3.14 -13.44
N GLY A 443 -13.57 2.30 -13.63
CA GLY A 443 -13.71 0.89 -14.00
C GLY A 443 -13.89 -0.08 -12.84
N GLN A 444 -13.89 0.38 -11.59
CA GLN A 444 -13.86 -0.48 -10.40
C GLN A 444 -14.96 -1.54 -10.36
N ASN A 445 -16.19 -1.18 -10.71
CA ASN A 445 -17.33 -2.10 -10.79
C ASN A 445 -18.24 -1.66 -11.95
N TYR A 446 -17.67 -1.64 -13.16
CA TYR A 446 -18.38 -1.18 -14.33
C TYR A 446 -19.56 -2.11 -14.69
N GLU A 447 -19.47 -3.42 -14.39
CA GLU A 447 -20.56 -4.38 -14.64
C GLU A 447 -21.80 -4.04 -13.81
N ALA A 448 -21.64 -3.78 -12.52
CA ALA A 448 -22.75 -3.33 -11.68
C ALA A 448 -23.37 -2.03 -12.19
N VAL A 449 -22.55 -1.12 -12.72
CA VAL A 449 -23.03 0.13 -13.33
C VAL A 449 -23.85 -0.16 -14.59
N LEU A 450 -23.36 -1.04 -15.47
CA LEU A 450 -24.06 -1.41 -16.72
C LEU A 450 -25.37 -2.15 -16.47
N HIS A 451 -25.42 -2.99 -15.44
CA HIS A 451 -26.61 -3.77 -15.08
C HIS A 451 -27.55 -3.06 -14.09
N GLY A 452 -27.23 -1.82 -13.70
CA GLY A 452 -28.06 -1.04 -12.79
C GLY A 452 -28.17 -1.60 -11.38
N GLN A 453 -27.16 -2.32 -10.91
CA GLN A 453 -27.07 -2.93 -9.58
C GLN A 453 -26.71 -1.87 -8.54
N VAL A 454 -27.70 -1.09 -8.13
CA VAL A 454 -27.49 0.10 -7.26
C VAL A 454 -26.74 -0.21 -5.98
N TRP A 455 -27.01 -1.34 -5.34
CA TRP A 455 -26.34 -1.73 -4.08
C TRP A 455 -24.86 -2.04 -4.29
N GLU A 456 -24.51 -2.75 -5.34
CA GLU A 456 -23.13 -3.10 -5.67
C GLU A 456 -22.33 -1.86 -6.10
N VAL A 457 -22.95 -0.96 -6.89
CA VAL A 457 -22.34 0.34 -7.20
C VAL A 457 -22.13 1.15 -5.94
N ALA A 458 -23.15 1.26 -5.08
CA ALA A 458 -23.02 2.02 -3.84
C ALA A 458 -21.91 1.47 -2.93
N SER A 459 -21.83 0.15 -2.75
CA SER A 459 -20.79 -0.49 -1.93
C SER A 459 -19.40 -0.27 -2.50
N SER A 460 -19.23 -0.39 -3.81
CA SER A 460 -17.92 -0.23 -4.46
C SER A 460 -17.40 1.21 -4.46
N TYR A 461 -18.30 2.20 -4.55
CA TYR A 461 -17.92 3.62 -4.66
C TYR A 461 -18.14 4.45 -3.40
N ILE A 462 -18.58 3.86 -2.28
CA ILE A 462 -18.92 4.59 -1.03
C ILE A 462 -17.76 5.44 -0.51
N GLY A 463 -16.52 5.05 -0.77
CA GLY A 463 -15.33 5.79 -0.39
C GLY A 463 -15.25 7.19 -1.01
N LEU A 464 -15.79 7.40 -2.22
CA LEU A 464 -15.77 8.70 -2.88
C LEU A 464 -16.66 9.73 -2.19
N PRO A 465 -17.98 9.48 -1.98
CA PRO A 465 -18.82 10.43 -1.26
C PRO A 465 -18.39 10.63 0.18
N LEU A 466 -17.85 9.61 0.85
CA LEU A 466 -17.29 9.76 2.20
C LEU A 466 -16.09 10.70 2.20
N PHE A 467 -15.13 10.50 1.30
CA PHE A 467 -14.00 11.42 1.15
C PHE A 467 -14.47 12.84 0.83
N GLY A 468 -15.41 12.98 -0.10
CA GLY A 468 -16.01 14.26 -0.48
C GLY A 468 -16.70 14.96 0.69
N ALA A 469 -17.44 14.21 1.51
CA ALA A 469 -18.11 14.74 2.71
C ALA A 469 -17.12 15.23 3.76
N VAL A 470 -16.04 14.47 4.01
CA VAL A 470 -14.97 14.86 4.95
C VAL A 470 -14.25 16.11 4.43
N TRP A 471 -13.89 16.12 3.15
CA TRP A 471 -13.22 17.27 2.53
C TRP A 471 -14.10 18.52 2.56
N TRP A 472 -15.34 18.42 2.07
CA TRP A 472 -16.27 19.54 2.00
C TRP A 472 -16.70 20.01 3.39
N GLY A 473 -16.97 19.09 4.33
CA GLY A 473 -17.32 19.40 5.70
C GLY A 473 -16.23 20.23 6.41
N TYR A 474 -14.95 19.81 6.27
CA TYR A 474 -13.84 20.55 6.84
C TYR A 474 -13.64 21.90 6.15
N HIS A 475 -13.83 21.97 4.83
CA HIS A 475 -13.78 23.23 4.07
C HIS A 475 -14.85 24.23 4.54
N LEU A 476 -16.09 23.79 4.81
CA LEU A 476 -17.17 24.65 5.31
C LEU A 476 -16.82 25.26 6.70
N VAL A 477 -16.16 24.46 7.55
CA VAL A 477 -15.77 24.92 8.90
C VAL A 477 -14.60 25.89 8.86
N ARG A 478 -13.57 25.58 8.07
CA ARG A 478 -12.32 26.35 8.02
C ARG A 478 -12.35 27.48 6.99
N LYS A 479 -13.23 27.40 5.99
CA LYS A 479 -13.33 28.36 4.88
C LYS A 479 -11.97 28.60 4.21
N ASP A 480 -11.14 27.53 4.14
CA ASP A 480 -9.83 27.59 3.52
C ASP A 480 -9.94 27.71 2.01
N ARG A 481 -8.88 28.20 1.38
CA ARG A 481 -8.77 28.29 -0.09
C ARG A 481 -7.70 27.34 -0.60
N THR A 482 -7.73 27.07 -1.89
CA THR A 482 -6.61 26.44 -2.58
C THR A 482 -5.37 27.32 -2.42
N VAL A 483 -4.27 26.73 -1.97
CA VAL A 483 -3.01 27.49 -1.71
C VAL A 483 -2.49 28.07 -3.01
N PRO A 484 -2.30 29.40 -3.14
CA PRO A 484 -1.70 30.00 -4.33
C PRO A 484 -0.27 29.54 -4.55
N LEU A 485 0.21 29.50 -5.81
CA LEU A 485 1.54 28.96 -6.13
C LEU A 485 2.69 29.77 -5.51
N ASP A 486 2.50 31.04 -5.35
CA ASP A 486 3.46 32.00 -4.75
C ASP A 486 3.49 31.95 -3.23
N GLU A 487 2.40 31.46 -2.59
CA GLU A 487 2.28 31.30 -1.14
C GLU A 487 2.68 29.89 -0.66
N MET A 488 2.99 28.95 -1.57
CA MET A 488 3.32 27.57 -1.20
C MET A 488 4.66 27.50 -0.47
N ASP A 489 4.69 26.76 0.64
CA ASP A 489 5.93 26.44 1.35
C ASP A 489 6.69 25.31 0.61
N VAL A 490 7.54 25.72 -0.36
CA VAL A 490 8.41 24.83 -1.13
C VAL A 490 9.86 24.82 -0.65
N ALA A 491 10.17 25.49 0.47
CA ALA A 491 11.53 25.54 1.02
C ALA A 491 12.02 24.14 1.45
N PRO A 492 13.31 23.85 1.32
CA PRO A 492 13.89 22.60 1.82
C PRO A 492 13.76 22.52 3.34
N VAL A 493 13.41 21.35 3.85
CA VAL A 493 13.41 21.11 5.30
C VAL A 493 14.86 20.87 5.75
N GLU A 494 15.32 21.64 6.75
CA GLU A 494 16.61 21.39 7.38
C GLU A 494 16.54 20.07 8.18
N ILE A 495 17.51 19.20 7.92
CA ILE A 495 17.62 17.91 8.59
C ILE A 495 18.71 18.05 9.64
N GLU A 496 18.31 18.10 10.92
CA GLU A 496 19.30 18.01 11.99
C GLU A 496 20.06 16.68 11.92
N PRO A 497 21.41 16.69 11.94
CA PRO A 497 22.17 15.45 11.94
C PRO A 497 21.84 14.64 13.20
N VAL A 498 21.66 13.33 13.03
CA VAL A 498 21.45 12.41 14.16
C VAL A 498 22.69 12.52 15.04
N SER A 499 22.53 13.05 16.26
CA SER A 499 23.63 13.05 17.26
C SER A 499 23.94 11.60 17.60
N ASN A 500 25.19 11.17 17.28
CA ASN A 500 25.71 9.89 17.72
C ASN A 500 25.87 9.95 19.25
N SER A 501 24.83 9.62 19.99
CA SER A 501 24.84 9.41 21.43
C SER A 501 24.64 7.93 21.76
#